data_afbd9a55c8dbcbb36ef80786e72cf6a2
#
_entry.id   afbd9a55c8dbcbb36ef80786e72cf6a2
#
_cell.length_a   1.000
_cell.length_b   1.000
_cell.length_c   1.000
_cell.angle_alpha   90.00
_cell.angle_beta   90.00
_cell.angle_gamma   90.00
#
_symmetry.space_group_name_H-M   'P 1'
#
loop_
_entity.id
_entity.type
_entity.pdbx_description
1 polymer ?
#
loop_
_entity_poly.entity_id
_entity_poly.type
_entity_poly.pdbx_seq_one_letter_code
_entity_poly.pdbx_strand_id
1 'polypeptide(L)'
;MLDMRQVTKVYRTELVETHALRSLDLHVGEGEFVAVTGPSGSGKTTFLNIAGLLETFTGGHFSLDGQDVRGLDDNARSRLRNQKIGFIFQGFNLIPDLNLFDNCDVPLRYRGMPASERKLRIEDALGMVGLGSRIKHYPAELSGGQQQRAAIARAL
;
A
#
# COMPACT_ATOMS: atom_id res chain seq x y z
N MET A 1 -4.05 -10.09 8.87
CA MET A 1 -4.54 -9.57 10.16
C MET A 1 -3.61 -8.45 10.61
N LEU A 2 -4.15 -7.31 11.09
CA LEU A 2 -3.40 -6.16 11.57
C LEU A 2 -3.75 -5.92 13.04
N ASP A 3 -2.74 -5.75 13.90
CA ASP A 3 -2.93 -5.49 15.33
C ASP A 3 -2.02 -4.34 15.77
N MET A 4 -2.61 -3.25 16.22
CA MET A 4 -1.96 -2.06 16.74
C MET A 4 -2.38 -1.83 18.18
N ARG A 5 -1.42 -1.62 19.08
CA ARG A 5 -1.66 -1.36 20.50
C ARG A 5 -0.88 -0.15 20.94
N GLN A 6 -1.60 0.86 21.42
CA GLN A 6 -1.06 2.13 21.90
C GLN A 6 -0.06 2.76 20.91
N VAL A 7 -0.32 2.63 19.61
CA VAL A 7 0.56 3.15 18.57
C VAL A 7 0.55 4.68 18.61
N THR A 8 1.73 5.26 18.69
CA THR A 8 1.94 6.71 18.70
C THR A 8 2.83 7.13 17.54
N LYS A 9 2.61 8.34 17.03
CA LYS A 9 3.51 8.99 16.08
C LYS A 9 3.70 10.44 16.45
N VAL A 10 4.96 10.79 16.70
CA VAL A 10 5.38 12.15 17.03
C VAL A 10 6.40 12.59 16.00
N TYR A 11 6.13 13.69 15.33
CA TYR A 11 7.10 14.39 14.49
C TYR A 11 7.76 15.48 15.32
N ARG A 12 9.08 15.50 15.34
CA ARG A 12 9.88 16.48 16.05
C ARG A 12 10.72 17.28 15.08
N THR A 13 10.63 18.58 15.19
CA THR A 13 11.56 19.55 14.61
C THR A 13 12.26 20.28 15.75
N GLU A 14 13.26 21.11 15.44
CA GLU A 14 13.95 21.90 16.47
C GLU A 14 13.02 22.83 17.27
N LEU A 15 11.89 23.23 16.70
CA LEU A 15 10.97 24.22 17.27
C LEU A 15 9.60 23.66 17.67
N VAL A 16 9.18 22.53 17.11
CA VAL A 16 7.81 22.03 17.27
C VAL A 16 7.78 20.53 17.40
N GLU A 17 6.94 20.06 18.32
CA GLU A 17 6.57 18.65 18.45
C GLU A 17 5.10 18.47 18.04
N THR A 18 4.83 17.62 17.04
CA THR A 18 3.48 17.35 16.54
C THR A 18 3.10 15.91 16.81
N HIS A 19 2.11 15.68 17.65
CA HIS A 19 1.53 14.38 17.94
C HIS A 19 0.50 14.01 16.85
N ALA A 20 0.93 13.34 15.80
CA ALA A 20 0.07 12.92 14.70
C ALA A 20 -0.82 11.73 15.08
N LEU A 21 -0.29 10.79 15.89
CA LEU A 21 -1.07 9.75 16.56
C LEU A 21 -0.72 9.76 18.05
N ARG A 22 -1.73 9.84 18.92
CA ARG A 22 -1.52 9.97 20.36
C ARG A 22 -1.53 8.64 21.11
N SER A 23 -2.39 7.74 20.75
CA SER A 23 -2.48 6.35 21.21
C SER A 23 -3.56 5.67 20.41
N LEU A 24 -3.19 4.86 19.45
CA LEU A 24 -4.13 4.16 18.59
C LEU A 24 -4.14 2.68 18.95
N ASP A 25 -5.31 2.18 19.27
CA ASP A 25 -5.60 0.76 19.38
C ASP A 25 -6.53 0.35 18.24
N LEU A 26 -6.12 -0.62 17.45
CA LEU A 26 -6.90 -1.14 16.32
C LEU A 26 -6.55 -2.59 16.06
N HIS A 27 -7.56 -3.41 15.95
CA HIS A 27 -7.45 -4.77 15.46
C HIS A 27 -8.30 -4.93 14.20
N VAL A 28 -7.68 -5.46 13.13
CA VAL A 28 -8.39 -5.79 11.88
C VAL A 28 -8.18 -7.27 11.60
N GLY A 29 -9.27 -8.02 11.61
CA GLY A 29 -9.31 -9.45 11.31
C GLY A 29 -9.22 -9.74 9.80
N GLU A 30 -9.17 -11.01 9.47
CA GLU A 30 -9.25 -11.46 8.09
C GLU A 30 -10.65 -11.20 7.51
N GLY A 31 -10.73 -10.68 6.28
CA GLY A 31 -11.99 -10.39 5.61
C GLY A 31 -12.71 -9.14 6.11
N GLU A 32 -12.16 -8.41 7.08
CA GLU A 32 -12.76 -7.16 7.56
C GLU A 32 -12.52 -5.98 6.64
N PHE A 33 -13.51 -5.12 6.57
CA PHE A 33 -13.45 -3.82 5.89
C PHE A 33 -13.48 -2.71 6.94
N VAL A 34 -12.48 -1.82 6.93
CA VAL A 34 -12.36 -0.71 7.87
C VAL A 34 -12.34 0.63 7.13
N ALA A 35 -13.26 1.52 7.51
CA ALA A 35 -13.28 2.90 7.02
C ALA A 35 -12.67 3.85 8.06
N VAL A 36 -11.67 4.65 7.65
CA VAL A 36 -11.01 5.65 8.50
C VAL A 36 -11.57 7.03 8.14
N THR A 37 -12.35 7.60 9.05
CA THR A 37 -13.02 8.89 8.88
C THR A 37 -12.53 9.93 9.90
N GLY A 38 -12.72 11.20 9.60
CA GLY A 38 -12.36 12.30 10.50
C GLY A 38 -12.03 13.59 9.76
N PRO A 39 -11.93 14.73 10.44
CA PRO A 39 -11.62 16.02 9.85
C PRO A 39 -10.20 16.07 9.27
N SER A 40 -9.90 17.10 8.47
CA SER A 40 -8.54 17.33 7.98
C SER A 40 -7.58 17.50 9.16
N GLY A 41 -6.36 16.97 9.05
CA GLY A 41 -5.36 17.03 10.12
C GLY A 41 -5.54 16.05 11.27
N SER A 42 -6.57 15.18 11.26
CA SER A 42 -6.79 14.20 12.36
C SER A 42 -5.85 12.98 12.36
N GLY A 43 -4.84 12.95 11.50
CA GLY A 43 -3.86 11.87 11.47
C GLY A 43 -4.20 10.67 10.57
N LYS A 44 -5.30 10.71 9.79
CA LYS A 44 -5.72 9.59 8.90
C LYS A 44 -4.61 9.13 7.95
N THR A 45 -3.97 10.06 7.26
CA THR A 45 -2.87 9.76 6.33
C THR A 45 -1.67 9.17 7.06
N THR A 46 -1.33 9.72 8.22
CA THR A 46 -0.25 9.18 9.08
C THR A 46 -0.56 7.75 9.50
N PHE A 47 -1.80 7.50 9.96
CA PHE A 47 -2.25 6.15 10.30
C PHE A 47 -2.13 5.19 9.11
N LEU A 48 -2.66 5.58 7.93
CA LEU A 48 -2.60 4.74 6.72
C LEU A 48 -1.16 4.48 6.27
N ASN A 49 -0.26 5.47 6.37
CA ASN A 49 1.15 5.30 6.05
C ASN A 49 1.85 4.32 7.01
N ILE A 50 1.54 4.39 8.30
CA ILE A 50 2.07 3.43 9.29
C ILE A 50 1.50 2.04 9.06
N ALA A 51 0.18 1.90 8.90
CA ALA A 51 -0.49 0.64 8.60
C ALA A 51 0.04 0.01 7.30
N GLY A 52 0.36 0.86 6.31
CA GLY A 52 0.95 0.50 5.03
C GLY A 52 2.46 0.27 5.07
N LEU A 53 3.13 0.38 6.22
CA LEU A 53 4.58 0.26 6.34
C LEU A 53 5.37 1.27 5.49
N LEU A 54 4.77 2.41 5.14
CA LEU A 54 5.42 3.53 4.45
C LEU A 54 6.09 4.49 5.43
N GLU A 55 5.63 4.50 6.68
CA GLU A 55 6.11 5.36 7.76
C GLU A 55 6.36 4.53 9.03
N THR A 56 7.29 4.96 9.87
CA THR A 56 7.55 4.36 11.18
C THR A 56 6.68 4.98 12.26
N PHE A 57 6.38 4.23 13.30
CA PHE A 57 5.72 4.74 14.50
C PHE A 57 6.75 5.04 15.62
N THR A 58 6.40 5.90 16.57
CA THR A 58 7.30 6.34 17.64
C THR A 58 7.22 5.43 18.86
N GLY A 59 6.03 4.97 19.22
CA GLY A 59 5.78 4.10 20.38
C GLY A 59 4.58 3.19 20.17
N GLY A 60 4.40 2.24 21.08
CA GLY A 60 3.36 1.23 21.00
C GLY A 60 3.84 -0.06 20.35
N HIS A 61 2.93 -0.91 19.95
CA HIS A 61 3.19 -2.19 19.28
C HIS A 61 2.37 -2.27 18.00
N PHE A 62 2.97 -2.77 16.93
CA PHE A 62 2.27 -3.05 15.69
C PHE A 62 2.76 -4.38 15.11
N SER A 63 1.83 -5.29 14.86
CA SER A 63 2.07 -6.52 14.14
C SER A 63 1.18 -6.64 12.90
N LEU A 64 1.76 -7.13 11.81
CA LEU A 64 1.08 -7.44 10.57
C LEU A 64 1.20 -8.93 10.30
N ASP A 65 0.07 -9.60 10.17
CA ASP A 65 0.00 -11.04 9.95
C ASP A 65 0.81 -11.87 10.97
N GLY A 66 0.76 -11.44 12.23
CA GLY A 66 1.49 -12.04 13.34
C GLY A 66 2.98 -11.66 13.45
N GLN A 67 3.52 -10.93 12.48
CA GLN A 67 4.91 -10.47 12.49
C GLN A 67 5.00 -9.08 13.14
N ASP A 68 5.80 -8.95 14.20
CA ASP A 68 6.13 -7.62 14.77
C ASP A 68 6.91 -6.79 13.75
N VAL A 69 6.45 -5.58 13.52
CA VAL A 69 7.09 -4.65 12.57
C VAL A 69 8.05 -3.67 13.24
N ARG A 70 8.12 -3.67 14.58
CA ARG A 70 9.06 -2.85 15.32
C ARG A 70 10.49 -3.36 15.09
N GLY A 71 11.39 -2.45 14.77
CA GLY A 71 12.81 -2.79 14.58
C GLY A 71 13.15 -3.43 13.23
N LEU A 72 12.18 -3.58 12.32
CA LEU A 72 12.48 -3.96 10.95
C LEU A 72 13.31 -2.85 10.28
N ASP A 73 14.41 -3.24 9.64
CA ASP A 73 15.14 -2.35 8.76
C ASP A 73 14.33 -2.00 7.50
N ASP A 74 14.78 -1.03 6.72
CA ASP A 74 14.08 -0.56 5.52
C ASP A 74 13.89 -1.68 4.48
N ASN A 75 14.84 -2.60 4.37
CA ASN A 75 14.77 -3.71 3.42
C ASN A 75 13.73 -4.75 3.86
N ALA A 76 13.73 -5.13 5.14
CA ALA A 76 12.76 -6.07 5.69
C ALA A 76 11.35 -5.50 5.63
N ARG A 77 11.19 -4.20 5.98
CA ARG A 77 9.92 -3.48 5.90
C ARG A 77 9.40 -3.39 4.47
N SER A 78 10.27 -3.12 3.50
CA SER A 78 9.91 -3.07 2.07
C SER A 78 9.51 -4.43 1.53
N ARG A 79 10.19 -5.51 1.94
CA ARG A 79 9.81 -6.88 1.58
C ARG A 79 8.45 -7.26 2.16
N LEU A 80 8.23 -7.01 3.45
CA LEU A 80 6.95 -7.30 4.12
C LEU A 80 5.80 -6.53 3.46
N ARG A 81 5.99 -5.23 3.20
CA ARG A 81 5.02 -4.39 2.48
C ARG A 81 4.68 -4.96 1.12
N ASN A 82 5.69 -5.29 0.31
CA ASN A 82 5.47 -5.84 -1.02
C ASN A 82 4.72 -7.18 -1.00
N GLN A 83 4.94 -8.00 0.02
CA GLN A 83 4.32 -9.33 0.13
C GLN A 83 2.88 -9.28 0.65
N LYS A 84 2.56 -8.31 1.53
CA LYS A 84 1.34 -8.34 2.33
C LYS A 84 0.37 -7.19 2.03
N ILE A 85 0.80 -6.14 1.34
CA ILE A 85 0.01 -4.91 1.20
C ILE A 85 -0.08 -4.51 -0.27
N GLY A 86 -1.30 -4.37 -0.77
CA GLY A 86 -1.60 -3.73 -2.03
C GLY A 86 -2.06 -2.28 -1.82
N PHE A 87 -1.40 -1.32 -2.46
CA PHE A 87 -1.76 0.11 -2.36
C PHE A 87 -2.57 0.58 -3.56
N ILE A 88 -3.68 1.24 -3.25
CA ILE A 88 -4.46 2.01 -4.22
C ILE A 88 -4.44 3.47 -3.76
N PHE A 89 -3.66 4.31 -4.43
CA PHE A 89 -3.53 5.74 -4.10
C PHE A 89 -4.62 6.58 -4.77
N GLN A 90 -5.00 7.69 -4.14
CA GLN A 90 -5.97 8.63 -4.70
C GLN A 90 -5.54 9.17 -6.08
N GLY A 91 -4.25 9.42 -6.29
CA GLY A 91 -3.67 9.84 -7.57
C GLY A 91 -3.25 8.66 -8.47
N PHE A 92 -3.71 7.43 -8.18
CA PHE A 92 -3.39 6.18 -8.87
C PHE A 92 -1.91 5.79 -8.82
N ASN A 93 -0.99 6.73 -8.91
CA ASN A 93 0.48 6.57 -8.89
C ASN A 93 0.96 5.47 -9.86
N LEU A 94 0.38 5.44 -11.06
CA LEU A 94 0.90 4.64 -12.15
C LEU A 94 2.18 5.31 -12.65
N ILE A 95 3.17 4.51 -13.04
CA ILE A 95 4.41 5.00 -13.62
C ILE A 95 4.12 5.40 -15.06
N PRO A 96 4.25 6.69 -15.43
CA PRO A 96 3.78 7.20 -16.73
C PRO A 96 4.47 6.57 -17.93
N ASP A 97 5.76 6.26 -17.81
CA ASP A 97 6.61 5.74 -18.87
C ASP A 97 6.52 4.20 -19.01
N LEU A 98 5.67 3.55 -18.21
CA LEU A 98 5.40 2.12 -18.27
C LEU A 98 3.97 1.86 -18.76
N ASN A 99 3.78 0.89 -19.65
CA ASN A 99 2.45 0.41 -20.01
C ASN A 99 1.78 -0.30 -18.82
N LEU A 100 0.51 -0.73 -18.97
CA LEU A 100 -0.22 -1.37 -17.87
C LEU A 100 0.39 -2.68 -17.43
N PHE A 101 0.89 -3.48 -18.36
CA PHE A 101 1.58 -4.74 -18.05
C PHE A 101 2.78 -4.47 -17.15
N ASP A 102 3.66 -3.55 -17.57
CA ASP A 102 4.87 -3.24 -16.84
C ASP A 102 4.59 -2.57 -15.48
N ASN A 103 3.55 -1.73 -15.37
CA ASN A 103 3.09 -1.19 -14.08
C ASN A 103 2.70 -2.29 -13.09
N CYS A 104 2.01 -3.35 -13.56
CA CYS A 104 1.65 -4.51 -12.72
C CYS A 104 2.85 -5.44 -12.47
N ASP A 105 3.82 -5.50 -13.39
CA ASP A 105 4.99 -6.37 -13.28
C ASP A 105 6.00 -5.90 -12.22
N VAL A 106 6.12 -4.58 -11.99
CA VAL A 106 7.06 -4.00 -11.03
C VAL A 106 6.99 -4.67 -9.64
N PRO A 107 5.84 -4.72 -8.94
CA PRO A 107 5.78 -5.35 -7.61
C PRO A 107 6.09 -6.85 -7.63
N LEU A 108 5.73 -7.55 -8.69
CA LEU A 108 5.98 -8.98 -8.83
C LEU A 108 7.46 -9.31 -9.07
N ARG A 109 8.19 -8.45 -9.80
CA ARG A 109 9.65 -8.54 -9.93
C ARG A 109 10.34 -8.41 -8.58
N TYR A 110 9.90 -7.46 -7.74
CA TYR A 110 10.45 -7.31 -6.39
C TYR A 110 10.18 -8.53 -5.49
N ARG A 111 9.12 -9.31 -5.76
CA ARG A 111 8.85 -10.60 -5.10
C ARG A 111 9.78 -11.73 -5.58
N GLY A 112 10.56 -11.51 -6.63
CA GLY A 112 11.39 -12.56 -7.25
C GLY A 112 10.61 -13.61 -8.03
N MET A 113 9.38 -13.31 -8.42
CA MET A 113 8.50 -14.24 -9.13
C MET A 113 9.01 -14.55 -10.53
N PRO A 114 8.98 -15.82 -11.01
CA PRO A 114 9.36 -16.19 -12.37
C PRO A 114 8.55 -15.45 -13.44
N ALA A 115 9.18 -15.10 -14.57
CA ALA A 115 8.55 -14.31 -15.62
C ALA A 115 7.27 -14.94 -16.20
N SER A 116 7.23 -16.26 -16.33
CA SER A 116 6.03 -16.98 -16.79
C SER A 116 4.85 -16.86 -15.85
N GLU A 117 5.09 -16.93 -14.54
CA GLU A 117 4.06 -16.78 -13.53
C GLU A 117 3.58 -15.33 -13.44
N ARG A 118 4.50 -14.35 -13.50
CA ARG A 118 4.15 -12.92 -13.50
C ARG A 118 3.20 -12.59 -14.65
N LYS A 119 3.54 -13.07 -15.86
CA LYS A 119 2.70 -12.85 -17.05
C LYS A 119 1.27 -13.31 -16.83
N LEU A 120 1.07 -14.53 -16.35
CA LEU A 120 -0.26 -15.09 -16.11
C LEU A 120 -1.04 -14.28 -15.07
N ARG A 121 -0.41 -13.92 -13.95
CA ARG A 121 -1.05 -13.11 -12.90
C ARG A 121 -1.44 -11.73 -13.38
N ILE A 122 -0.58 -11.07 -14.18
CA ILE A 122 -0.86 -9.73 -14.72
C ILE A 122 -2.02 -9.78 -15.71
N GLU A 123 -2.02 -10.76 -16.63
CA GLU A 123 -3.10 -10.93 -17.60
C GLU A 123 -4.44 -11.19 -16.89
N ASP A 124 -4.44 -12.02 -15.87
CA ASP A 124 -5.62 -12.30 -15.04
C ASP A 124 -6.10 -11.07 -14.28
N ALA A 125 -5.22 -10.39 -13.53
CA ALA A 125 -5.57 -9.18 -12.77
C ALA A 125 -6.13 -8.07 -13.68
N LEU A 126 -5.50 -7.81 -14.84
CA LEU A 126 -6.00 -6.83 -15.80
C LEU A 126 -7.31 -7.29 -16.45
N GLY A 127 -7.49 -8.59 -16.65
CA GLY A 127 -8.75 -9.19 -17.11
C GLY A 127 -9.89 -8.97 -16.12
N MET A 128 -9.66 -9.24 -14.83
CA MET A 128 -10.66 -9.04 -13.76
C MET A 128 -11.19 -7.60 -13.67
N VAL A 129 -10.36 -6.61 -13.97
CA VAL A 129 -10.77 -5.20 -13.96
C VAL A 129 -11.24 -4.69 -15.36
N GLY A 130 -11.37 -5.57 -16.35
CA GLY A 130 -11.85 -5.24 -17.69
C GLY A 130 -10.84 -4.44 -18.53
N LEU A 131 -9.53 -4.63 -18.32
CA LEU A 131 -8.44 -3.97 -19.04
C LEU A 131 -7.58 -4.93 -19.86
N GLY A 132 -7.99 -6.19 -20.04
CA GLY A 132 -7.25 -7.21 -20.75
C GLY A 132 -6.87 -6.82 -22.20
N SER A 133 -7.76 -6.09 -22.92
CA SER A 133 -7.47 -5.59 -24.27
C SER A 133 -6.54 -4.37 -24.28
N ARG A 134 -6.22 -3.78 -23.11
CA ARG A 134 -5.43 -2.55 -22.98
C ARG A 134 -4.08 -2.76 -22.27
N ILE A 135 -3.63 -3.99 -22.17
CA ILE A 135 -2.39 -4.37 -21.46
C ILE A 135 -1.17 -3.55 -21.89
N LYS A 136 -1.09 -3.18 -23.17
CA LYS A 136 0.02 -2.41 -23.75
C LYS A 136 -0.20 -0.88 -23.75
N HIS A 137 -1.35 -0.40 -23.25
CA HIS A 137 -1.61 1.05 -23.19
C HIS A 137 -0.83 1.68 -22.04
N TYR A 138 -0.46 2.95 -22.23
CA TYR A 138 0.19 3.78 -21.22
C TYR A 138 -0.87 4.54 -20.40
N PRO A 139 -0.54 4.98 -19.17
CA PRO A 139 -1.49 5.71 -18.33
C PRO A 139 -2.12 6.93 -19.02
N ALA A 140 -1.35 7.68 -19.83
CA ALA A 140 -1.84 8.85 -20.55
C ALA A 140 -2.94 8.54 -21.60
N GLU A 141 -3.04 7.30 -22.04
CA GLU A 141 -4.02 6.86 -23.05
C GLU A 141 -5.34 6.38 -22.39
N LEU A 142 -5.44 6.48 -21.06
CA LEU A 142 -6.54 5.94 -20.27
C LEU A 142 -7.36 7.04 -19.61
N SER A 143 -8.68 6.83 -19.52
CA SER A 143 -9.52 7.66 -18.66
C SER A 143 -9.17 7.46 -17.18
N GLY A 144 -9.53 8.44 -16.30
CA GLY A 144 -9.29 8.34 -14.86
C GLY A 144 -9.85 7.06 -14.25
N GLY A 145 -11.05 6.63 -14.65
CA GLY A 145 -11.63 5.36 -14.18
C GLY A 145 -10.86 4.13 -14.66
N GLN A 146 -10.25 4.17 -15.85
CA GLN A 146 -9.38 3.09 -16.33
C GLN A 146 -8.06 3.07 -15.57
N GLN A 147 -7.46 4.24 -15.30
CA GLN A 147 -6.26 4.35 -14.47
C GLN A 147 -6.51 3.83 -13.04
N GLN A 148 -7.67 4.14 -12.45
CA GLN A 148 -8.06 3.61 -11.14
C GLN A 148 -8.13 2.08 -11.16
N ARG A 149 -8.80 1.49 -12.17
CA ARG A 149 -8.86 0.02 -12.31
C ARG A 149 -7.48 -0.60 -12.54
N ALA A 150 -6.60 0.06 -13.29
CA ALA A 150 -5.22 -0.39 -13.44
C ALA A 150 -4.45 -0.36 -12.12
N ALA A 151 -4.63 0.68 -11.28
CA ALA A 151 -4.05 0.74 -9.95
C ALA A 151 -4.58 -0.38 -9.02
N ILE A 152 -5.86 -0.75 -9.17
CA ILE A 152 -6.45 -1.91 -8.47
C ILE A 152 -5.77 -3.20 -8.93
N ALA A 153 -5.66 -3.43 -10.25
CA ALA A 153 -5.00 -4.62 -10.79
C ALA A 153 -3.54 -4.74 -10.32
N ARG A 154 -2.82 -3.62 -10.22
CA ARG A 154 -1.45 -3.59 -9.69
C ARG A 154 -1.37 -3.96 -8.21
N ALA A 155 -2.43 -3.73 -7.44
CA ALA A 155 -2.49 -3.99 -6.00
C ALA A 155 -2.91 -5.44 -5.66
N LEU A 156 -3.52 -6.15 -6.60
CA LEU A 156 -3.89 -7.57 -6.50
C LEU A 156 -2.66 -8.50 -6.67
#